data_785fa3e91811599b186faa1db4cfef40
#
_entry.id   785fa3e91811599b186faa1db4cfef40
#
_cell.length_a   1.000
_cell.length_b   1.000
_cell.length_c   1.000
_cell.angle_alpha   90.00
_cell.angle_beta   90.00
_cell.angle_gamma   90.00
#
_symmetry.space_group_name_H-M   'P 1'
#
loop_
_entity.id
_entity.type
_entity.pdbx_description
1 polymer ?
#
loop_
_entity_poly.entity_id
_entity_poly.type
_entity_poly.pdbx_seq_one_letter_code
_entity_poly.pdbx_strand_id
1 'polypeptide(L)'
;MNDTLTLPERLGEVTATHVSPVPKGYHSVTPYLIVKGAAKAIEFYKAVFGATERMRMPGPNGTILHAELNLGDSVIMLADEMPAMEFHSPEALGGSPVGILVYVEDVDGCSAKAVAAGARALKPVQDQFYGDRSGTIADPFGHIWTIATHVEDVSPAEMQRRMA
;
A
#
# COMPACT_ATOMS: atom_id res chain seq x y z
N MET A 1 -62.94 34.70 -23.26
CA MET A 1 -62.70 33.57 -22.37
C MET A 1 -61.24 33.11 -22.66
N ASN A 2 -60.30 33.59 -21.92
CA ASN A 2 -58.92 33.21 -22.06
C ASN A 2 -58.58 32.23 -20.92
N ASP A 3 -58.42 30.97 -21.24
CA ASP A 3 -57.89 29.98 -20.33
C ASP A 3 -56.37 30.01 -20.42
N THR A 4 -55.78 30.57 -19.40
CA THR A 4 -54.32 30.56 -19.19
C THR A 4 -53.93 29.27 -18.49
N LEU A 5 -53.38 28.32 -19.27
CA LEU A 5 -52.78 27.09 -18.73
C LEU A 5 -51.50 27.47 -17.98
N THR A 6 -51.57 27.39 -16.66
CA THR A 6 -50.43 27.51 -15.77
C THR A 6 -49.67 26.17 -15.75
N LEU A 7 -48.43 26.13 -16.23
CA LEU A 7 -47.52 25.00 -16.12
C LEU A 7 -47.08 24.86 -14.64
N PRO A 8 -46.99 23.66 -14.08
CA PRO A 8 -46.45 23.48 -12.73
C PRO A 8 -44.93 23.66 -12.74
N GLU A 9 -44.47 24.73 -12.09
CA GLU A 9 -43.09 24.86 -11.63
C GLU A 9 -42.84 23.81 -10.55
N ARG A 10 -41.87 22.96 -10.75
CA ARG A 10 -40.87 22.46 -9.80
C ARG A 10 -40.17 21.23 -10.39
N LEU A 11 -39.19 21.46 -11.23
CA LEU A 11 -38.09 20.54 -11.31
C LEU A 11 -37.25 20.79 -10.02
N GLY A 12 -37.33 19.85 -9.08
CA GLY A 12 -36.51 19.87 -7.89
C GLY A 12 -35.03 20.00 -8.28
N GLU A 13 -34.36 21.00 -7.72
CA GLU A 13 -32.92 21.11 -7.80
C GLU A 13 -32.32 19.80 -7.28
N VAL A 14 -31.74 19.01 -8.20
CA VAL A 14 -30.82 17.92 -7.85
C VAL A 14 -29.59 18.62 -7.31
N THR A 15 -29.52 18.79 -6.00
CA THR A 15 -28.27 19.21 -5.33
C THR A 15 -27.22 18.16 -5.65
N ALA A 16 -26.31 18.47 -6.55
CA ALA A 16 -25.15 17.65 -6.82
C ALA A 16 -24.36 17.52 -5.50
N THR A 17 -24.43 16.35 -4.88
CA THR A 17 -23.62 16.04 -3.72
C THR A 17 -22.17 16.12 -4.17
N HIS A 18 -21.41 17.10 -3.65
CA HIS A 18 -20.00 17.25 -3.96
C HIS A 18 -19.25 16.06 -3.37
N VAL A 19 -18.86 15.13 -4.24
CA VAL A 19 -18.07 13.97 -3.86
C VAL A 19 -16.59 14.38 -3.85
N SER A 20 -15.86 14.06 -2.76
CA SER A 20 -14.43 14.32 -2.69
C SER A 20 -13.68 13.51 -3.75
N PRO A 21 -12.72 14.13 -4.49
CA PRO A 21 -11.92 13.40 -5.48
C PRO A 21 -11.00 12.33 -4.86
N VAL A 22 -10.68 12.45 -3.57
CA VAL A 22 -9.98 11.41 -2.80
C VAL A 22 -11.00 10.76 -1.87
N PRO A 23 -11.26 9.45 -1.99
CA PRO A 23 -12.21 8.76 -1.13
C PRO A 23 -11.79 8.82 0.33
N LYS A 24 -12.77 8.82 1.24
CA LYS A 24 -12.49 8.82 2.68
C LYS A 24 -11.66 7.61 3.09
N GLY A 25 -10.57 7.85 3.81
CA GLY A 25 -9.65 6.81 4.29
C GLY A 25 -8.61 6.37 3.26
N TYR A 26 -8.43 7.15 2.18
CA TYR A 26 -7.33 6.98 1.23
C TYR A 26 -6.44 8.23 1.23
N HIS A 27 -5.19 8.05 0.82
CA HIS A 27 -4.30 9.14 0.44
C HIS A 27 -4.29 9.31 -1.08
N SER A 28 -3.77 10.44 -1.56
CA SER A 28 -3.67 10.72 -3.01
C SER A 28 -2.83 9.68 -3.76
N VAL A 29 -1.88 9.05 -3.08
CA VAL A 29 -1.06 7.96 -3.63
C VAL A 29 -1.36 6.69 -2.84
N THR A 30 -1.76 5.66 -3.55
CA THR A 30 -2.06 4.35 -2.98
C THR A 30 -1.30 3.30 -3.79
N PRO A 31 -0.34 2.58 -3.19
CA PRO A 31 0.37 1.50 -3.88
C PRO A 31 -0.60 0.41 -4.33
N TYR A 32 -0.44 -0.06 -5.56
CA TYR A 32 -1.17 -1.19 -6.11
C TYR A 32 -0.17 -2.30 -6.49
N LEU A 33 -0.18 -3.41 -5.76
CA LEU A 33 0.79 -4.49 -5.90
C LEU A 33 0.20 -5.59 -6.78
N ILE A 34 0.91 -5.98 -7.82
CA ILE A 34 0.58 -7.17 -8.60
C ILE A 34 1.47 -8.30 -8.11
N VAL A 35 0.88 -9.40 -7.70
CA VAL A 35 1.58 -10.52 -7.09
C VAL A 35 1.15 -11.85 -7.70
N LYS A 36 1.99 -12.84 -7.61
CA LYS A 36 1.63 -14.23 -7.92
C LYS A 36 1.23 -14.92 -6.61
N GLY A 37 -0.08 -15.09 -6.40
CA GLY A 37 -0.65 -15.67 -5.18
C GLY A 37 -1.08 -14.62 -4.16
N ALA A 38 -1.97 -13.70 -4.57
CA ALA A 38 -2.44 -12.59 -3.74
C ALA A 38 -3.07 -13.04 -2.41
N ALA A 39 -3.74 -14.18 -2.35
CA ALA A 39 -4.27 -14.71 -1.10
C ALA A 39 -3.15 -14.97 -0.07
N LYS A 40 -2.00 -15.50 -0.49
CA LYS A 40 -0.84 -15.72 0.38
C LYS A 40 -0.16 -14.39 0.75
N ALA A 41 -0.12 -13.43 -0.18
CA ALA A 41 0.43 -12.11 0.07
C ALA A 41 -0.36 -11.37 1.15
N ILE A 42 -1.68 -11.44 1.13
CA ILE A 42 -2.54 -10.88 2.18
C ILE A 42 -2.17 -11.45 3.55
N GLU A 43 -2.05 -12.77 3.67
CA GLU A 43 -1.70 -13.39 4.94
C GLU A 43 -0.28 -13.02 5.41
N PHE A 44 0.68 -12.90 4.48
CA PHE A 44 2.01 -12.43 4.80
C PHE A 44 1.99 -10.99 5.35
N TYR A 45 1.32 -10.06 4.67
CA TYR A 45 1.26 -8.66 5.12
C TYR A 45 0.50 -8.49 6.44
N LYS A 46 -0.53 -9.31 6.69
CA LYS A 46 -1.20 -9.37 8.01
C LYS A 46 -0.26 -9.85 9.11
N ALA A 47 0.48 -10.93 8.87
CA ALA A 47 1.37 -11.52 9.87
C ALA A 47 2.59 -10.65 10.17
N VAL A 48 3.20 -10.04 9.14
CA VAL A 48 4.46 -9.30 9.25
C VAL A 48 4.23 -7.85 9.66
N PHE A 49 3.34 -7.15 8.98
CA PHE A 49 3.13 -5.72 9.15
C PHE A 49 1.89 -5.38 10.00
N GLY A 50 1.14 -6.38 10.45
CA GLY A 50 -0.11 -6.12 11.16
C GLY A 50 -1.21 -5.53 10.28
N ALA A 51 -1.15 -5.75 8.98
CA ALA A 51 -2.15 -5.27 8.05
C ALA A 51 -3.55 -5.82 8.37
N THR A 52 -4.59 -5.02 8.14
CA THR A 52 -5.98 -5.45 8.27
C THR A 52 -6.69 -5.38 6.93
N GLU A 53 -7.41 -6.44 6.59
CA GLU A 53 -8.14 -6.51 5.32
C GLU A 53 -9.37 -5.60 5.35
N ARG A 54 -9.52 -4.74 4.35
CA ARG A 54 -10.68 -3.85 4.16
C ARG A 54 -11.72 -4.50 3.26
N MET A 55 -11.25 -5.04 2.15
CA MET A 55 -12.11 -5.72 1.18
C MET A 55 -11.31 -6.72 0.35
N ARG A 56 -12.03 -7.67 -0.24
CA ARG A 56 -11.50 -8.66 -1.17
C ARG A 56 -12.55 -8.95 -2.25
N MET A 57 -12.13 -8.96 -3.50
CA MET A 57 -12.92 -9.41 -4.64
C MET A 57 -12.31 -10.72 -5.15
N PRO A 58 -12.93 -11.87 -4.85
CA PRO A 58 -12.45 -13.15 -5.33
C PRO A 58 -12.66 -13.30 -6.85
N GLY A 59 -11.73 -13.98 -7.47
CA GLY A 59 -11.79 -14.41 -8.86
C GLY A 59 -11.97 -15.92 -8.98
N PRO A 60 -11.94 -16.45 -10.21
CA PRO A 60 -12.02 -17.88 -10.44
C PRO A 60 -10.78 -18.60 -9.88
N ASN A 61 -10.95 -19.89 -9.53
CA ASN A 61 -9.87 -20.79 -9.08
C ASN A 61 -9.09 -20.27 -7.84
N GLY A 62 -9.72 -19.46 -6.98
CA GLY A 62 -9.11 -18.93 -5.77
C GLY A 62 -8.16 -17.74 -5.99
N THR A 63 -8.15 -17.16 -7.19
CA THR A 63 -7.45 -15.91 -7.45
C THR A 63 -8.14 -14.73 -6.77
N ILE A 64 -7.40 -13.65 -6.57
CA ILE A 64 -7.90 -12.38 -6.05
C ILE A 64 -7.82 -11.34 -7.17
N LEU A 65 -8.98 -10.86 -7.62
CA LEU A 65 -9.07 -9.83 -8.64
C LEU A 65 -8.71 -8.45 -8.08
N HIS A 66 -8.99 -8.23 -6.80
CA HIS A 66 -8.68 -7.01 -6.09
C HIS A 66 -8.76 -7.25 -4.58
N ALA A 67 -7.85 -6.67 -3.83
CA ALA A 67 -7.95 -6.59 -2.38
C ALA A 67 -7.36 -5.28 -1.87
N GLU A 68 -7.83 -4.85 -0.70
CA GLU A 68 -7.34 -3.66 -0.02
C GLU A 68 -7.00 -3.99 1.42
N LEU A 69 -5.84 -3.54 1.87
CA LEU A 69 -5.36 -3.68 3.23
C LEU A 69 -5.06 -2.32 3.83
N ASN A 70 -5.46 -2.11 5.10
CA ASN A 70 -4.89 -1.02 5.89
C ASN A 70 -3.52 -1.45 6.41
N LEU A 71 -2.55 -0.59 6.26
CA LEU A 71 -1.19 -0.72 6.75
C LEU A 71 -0.83 0.56 7.51
N GLY A 72 -0.93 0.53 8.83
CA GLY A 72 -0.86 1.76 9.63
C GLY A 72 -2.00 2.71 9.26
N ASP A 73 -1.64 3.93 8.88
CA ASP A 73 -2.55 4.99 8.41
C ASP A 73 -2.83 4.96 6.90
N SER A 74 -2.19 4.05 6.18
CA SER A 74 -2.21 4.00 4.72
C SER A 74 -2.96 2.77 4.21
N VAL A 75 -3.40 2.85 2.95
CA VAL A 75 -4.01 1.73 2.24
C VAL A 75 -3.03 1.23 1.20
N ILE A 76 -2.89 -0.08 1.08
CA ILE A 76 -2.29 -0.74 -0.07
C ILE A 76 -3.36 -1.58 -0.77
N MET A 77 -3.26 -1.66 -2.09
CA MET A 77 -4.11 -2.51 -2.92
C MET A 77 -3.27 -3.65 -3.50
N LEU A 78 -3.89 -4.77 -3.78
CA LEU A 78 -3.20 -5.87 -4.47
C LEU A 78 -4.16 -6.75 -5.27
N ALA A 79 -3.61 -7.40 -6.29
CA ALA A 79 -4.30 -8.39 -7.12
C ALA A 79 -3.34 -9.48 -7.57
N ASP A 80 -3.89 -10.62 -7.97
CA ASP A 80 -3.13 -11.61 -8.71
C ASP A 80 -2.78 -11.12 -10.11
N GLU A 81 -1.74 -11.70 -10.70
CA GLU A 81 -1.34 -11.44 -12.08
C GLU A 81 -2.49 -11.62 -13.06
N MET A 82 -2.59 -10.72 -14.01
CA MET A 82 -3.48 -10.80 -15.18
C MET A 82 -2.72 -10.41 -16.43
N PRO A 83 -1.88 -11.31 -17.01
CA PRO A 83 -1.02 -10.98 -18.14
C PRO A 83 -1.75 -10.43 -19.35
N ALA A 84 -3.01 -10.88 -19.58
CA ALA A 84 -3.84 -10.36 -20.66
C ALA A 84 -4.22 -8.87 -20.49
N MET A 85 -4.05 -8.32 -19.30
CA MET A 85 -4.27 -6.91 -18.96
C MET A 85 -2.95 -6.17 -18.63
N GLU A 86 -1.80 -6.75 -19.00
CA GLU A 86 -0.46 -6.23 -18.70
C GLU A 86 -0.15 -6.12 -17.20
N PHE A 87 -0.86 -6.87 -16.36
CA PHE A 87 -0.59 -6.93 -14.91
C PHE A 87 0.36 -8.09 -14.61
N HIS A 88 1.62 -7.73 -14.37
CA HIS A 88 2.71 -8.66 -14.13
C HIS A 88 3.28 -8.51 -12.72
N SER A 89 3.59 -9.63 -12.07
CA SER A 89 4.29 -9.60 -10.77
C SER A 89 5.78 -9.28 -10.94
N PRO A 90 6.47 -8.87 -9.86
CA PRO A 90 7.93 -8.75 -9.88
C PRO A 90 8.65 -10.02 -10.32
N GLU A 91 8.11 -11.21 -9.97
CA GLU A 91 8.68 -12.49 -10.41
C GLU A 91 8.67 -12.61 -11.93
N ALA A 92 7.54 -12.28 -12.57
CA ALA A 92 7.39 -12.36 -14.02
C ALA A 92 8.30 -11.35 -14.78
N LEU A 93 8.58 -10.19 -14.15
CA LEU A 93 9.42 -9.14 -14.70
C LEU A 93 10.91 -9.27 -14.35
N GLY A 94 11.27 -10.23 -13.49
CA GLY A 94 12.64 -10.40 -13.02
C GLY A 94 13.07 -9.43 -11.91
N GLY A 95 12.13 -8.72 -11.28
CA GLY A 95 12.36 -7.81 -10.16
C GLY A 95 11.38 -6.65 -10.09
N SER A 96 11.51 -5.83 -9.06
CA SER A 96 10.72 -4.61 -8.87
C SER A 96 11.62 -3.36 -8.87
N PRO A 97 11.35 -2.36 -9.71
CA PRO A 97 12.09 -1.09 -9.70
C PRO A 97 11.57 -0.15 -8.61
N VAL A 98 10.46 -0.49 -7.94
CA VAL A 98 9.83 0.34 -6.92
C VAL A 98 10.09 -0.27 -5.55
N GLY A 99 10.61 0.54 -4.62
CA GLY A 99 10.67 0.23 -3.20
C GLY A 99 9.52 0.90 -2.45
N ILE A 100 8.96 0.19 -1.50
CA ILE A 100 7.93 0.69 -0.58
C ILE A 100 8.58 0.85 0.78
N LEU A 101 8.44 2.01 1.42
CA LEU A 101 8.89 2.23 2.78
C LEU A 101 7.69 2.14 3.71
N VAL A 102 7.84 1.41 4.82
CA VAL A 102 6.83 1.29 5.87
C VAL A 102 7.47 1.62 7.22
N TYR A 103 6.85 2.54 7.95
CA TYR A 103 7.22 2.82 9.33
C TYR A 103 6.47 1.89 10.28
N VAL A 104 7.21 1.28 11.20
CA VAL A 104 6.71 0.38 12.25
C VAL A 104 7.30 0.78 13.60
N GLU A 105 6.68 0.36 14.71
CA GLU A 105 7.17 0.65 16.06
C GLU A 105 8.46 -0.12 16.39
N ASP A 106 8.61 -1.36 15.89
CA ASP A 106 9.73 -2.27 16.12
C ASP A 106 10.25 -2.84 14.81
N VAL A 107 11.22 -2.17 14.22
CA VAL A 107 11.83 -2.59 12.95
C VAL A 107 12.58 -3.91 13.08
N ASP A 108 13.25 -4.17 14.21
CA ASP A 108 14.00 -5.41 14.41
C ASP A 108 13.08 -6.63 14.47
N GLY A 109 12.04 -6.55 15.31
CA GLY A 109 11.04 -7.61 15.41
C GLY A 109 10.23 -7.81 14.12
N CYS A 110 9.88 -6.73 13.44
CA CYS A 110 9.16 -6.79 12.16
C CYS A 110 10.03 -7.45 11.06
N SER A 111 11.30 -7.06 10.95
CA SER A 111 12.23 -7.65 9.98
C SER A 111 12.50 -9.13 10.27
N ALA A 112 12.66 -9.50 11.54
CA ALA A 112 12.81 -10.91 11.93
C ALA A 112 11.59 -11.75 11.56
N LYS A 113 10.36 -11.23 11.81
CA LYS A 113 9.10 -11.88 11.40
C LYS A 113 9.02 -12.04 9.89
N ALA A 114 9.39 -11.01 9.13
CA ALA A 114 9.38 -11.05 7.68
C ALA A 114 10.29 -12.16 7.14
N VAL A 115 11.52 -12.26 7.64
CA VAL A 115 12.49 -13.30 7.24
C VAL A 115 11.98 -14.69 7.63
N ALA A 116 11.44 -14.85 8.85
CA ALA A 116 10.85 -16.11 9.28
C ALA A 116 9.64 -16.53 8.42
N ALA A 117 8.91 -15.56 7.84
CA ALA A 117 7.79 -15.78 6.92
C ALA A 117 8.22 -15.93 5.44
N GLY A 118 9.53 -16.00 5.16
CA GLY A 118 10.06 -16.29 3.83
C GLY A 118 10.58 -15.09 3.05
N ALA A 119 10.62 -13.89 3.62
CA ALA A 119 11.28 -12.75 3.00
C ALA A 119 12.80 -12.91 2.99
N ARG A 120 13.45 -12.33 2.00
CA ARG A 120 14.91 -12.31 1.87
C ARG A 120 15.45 -10.95 2.31
N ALA A 121 16.34 -10.93 3.30
CA ALA A 121 17.04 -9.71 3.71
C ALA A 121 17.94 -9.23 2.57
N LEU A 122 17.79 -7.96 2.18
CA LEU A 122 18.63 -7.29 1.19
C LEU A 122 19.65 -6.35 1.85
N LYS A 123 19.21 -5.65 2.91
CA LYS A 123 20.05 -4.83 3.77
C LYS A 123 19.71 -5.13 5.22
N PRO A 124 20.71 -5.32 6.09
CA PRO A 124 20.47 -5.57 7.50
C PRO A 124 19.82 -4.35 8.16
N VAL A 125 19.13 -4.58 9.28
CA VAL A 125 18.62 -3.48 10.11
C VAL A 125 19.81 -2.80 10.77
N GLN A 126 19.89 -1.48 10.62
CA GLN A 126 20.91 -0.64 11.23
C GLN A 126 20.43 0.80 11.39
N ASP A 127 21.09 1.54 12.27
CA ASP A 127 20.82 2.97 12.44
C ASP A 127 21.36 3.74 11.23
N GLN A 128 20.55 4.66 10.72
CA GLN A 128 20.86 5.47 9.57
C GLN A 128 21.26 6.88 10.03
N PHE A 129 22.15 7.53 9.29
CA PHE A 129 22.65 8.86 9.63
C PHE A 129 21.54 9.94 9.70
N TYR A 130 20.40 9.70 9.09
CA TYR A 130 19.27 10.62 9.01
C TYR A 130 18.21 10.43 10.10
N GLY A 131 18.45 9.50 11.05
CA GLY A 131 17.62 9.37 12.26
C GLY A 131 16.60 8.24 12.25
N ASP A 132 16.64 7.37 11.25
CA ASP A 132 15.85 6.15 11.24
C ASP A 132 16.74 4.94 11.58
N ARG A 133 16.13 3.92 12.20
CA ARG A 133 16.65 2.56 12.21
C ARG A 133 15.89 1.78 11.14
N SER A 134 16.58 1.23 10.13
CA SER A 134 15.93 0.61 8.98
C SER A 134 16.68 -0.56 8.39
N GLY A 135 15.95 -1.46 7.76
CA GLY A 135 16.44 -2.57 6.95
C GLY A 135 15.62 -2.73 5.68
N THR A 136 16.13 -3.48 4.70
CA THR A 136 15.43 -3.71 3.44
C THR A 136 15.27 -5.20 3.18
N ILE A 137 14.09 -5.62 2.79
CA ILE A 137 13.76 -6.99 2.42
C ILE A 137 13.17 -7.05 1.01
N ALA A 138 13.29 -8.20 0.36
CA ALA A 138 12.37 -8.62 -0.70
C ALA A 138 11.36 -9.57 -0.09
N ASP A 139 10.08 -9.28 -0.24
CA ASP A 139 9.03 -10.18 0.22
C ASP A 139 8.97 -11.46 -0.65
N PRO A 140 8.22 -12.50 -0.24
CA PRO A 140 8.11 -13.74 -1.01
C PRO A 140 7.49 -13.58 -2.41
N PHE A 141 6.93 -12.40 -2.71
CA PHE A 141 6.26 -12.07 -3.98
C PHE A 141 7.11 -11.15 -4.86
N GLY A 142 8.32 -10.79 -4.39
CA GLY A 142 9.32 -10.02 -5.12
C GLY A 142 9.23 -8.50 -4.95
N HIS A 143 8.30 -7.98 -4.16
CA HIS A 143 8.28 -6.54 -3.82
C HIS A 143 9.35 -6.18 -2.81
N ILE A 144 9.91 -4.99 -2.96
CA ILE A 144 10.99 -4.48 -2.12
C ILE A 144 10.39 -3.57 -1.05
N TRP A 145 10.67 -3.91 0.22
CA TRP A 145 10.21 -3.15 1.37
C TRP A 145 11.39 -2.63 2.18
N THR A 146 11.42 -1.34 2.44
CA THR A 146 12.25 -0.77 3.50
C THR A 146 11.38 -0.64 4.75
N ILE A 147 11.75 -1.37 5.80
CA ILE A 147 11.08 -1.33 7.10
C ILE A 147 11.87 -0.38 7.97
N ALA A 148 11.22 0.58 8.59
CA ALA A 148 11.90 1.62 9.38
C ALA A 148 11.16 1.92 10.68
N THR A 149 11.91 2.34 11.69
CA THR A 149 11.43 3.02 12.89
C THR A 149 12.17 4.36 12.99
N HIS A 150 11.43 5.47 13.11
CA HIS A 150 12.04 6.78 13.36
C HIS A 150 12.52 6.85 14.81
N VAL A 151 13.82 7.08 15.03
CA VAL A 151 14.45 7.02 16.35
C VAL A 151 15.07 8.33 16.79
N GLU A 152 15.28 9.26 15.85
CA GLU A 152 15.92 10.55 16.15
C GLU A 152 15.51 11.61 15.11
N ASP A 153 15.12 12.80 15.58
CA ASP A 153 14.95 14.00 14.74
C ASP A 153 16.31 14.62 14.42
N VAL A 154 16.80 14.43 13.19
CA VAL A 154 18.11 14.93 12.76
C VAL A 154 17.95 16.16 11.87
N SER A 155 18.61 17.28 12.26
CA SER A 155 18.57 18.49 11.44
C SER A 155 19.34 18.32 10.10
N PRO A 156 19.00 19.08 9.06
CA PRO A 156 19.73 19.00 7.77
C PRO A 156 21.23 19.26 7.90
N ALA A 157 21.63 20.17 8.77
CA ALA A 157 23.05 20.47 9.03
C ALA A 157 23.78 19.28 9.69
N GLU A 158 23.09 18.61 10.63
CA GLU A 158 23.61 17.39 11.27
C GLU A 158 23.71 16.23 10.28
N MET A 159 22.70 16.04 9.43
CA MET A 159 22.76 15.01 8.37
C MET A 159 23.99 15.19 7.49
N GLN A 160 24.28 16.44 7.06
CA GLN A 160 25.45 16.73 6.25
C GLN A 160 26.75 16.39 6.99
N ARG A 161 26.83 16.68 8.29
CA ARG A 161 28.02 16.32 9.10
C ARG A 161 28.22 14.81 9.21
N ARG A 162 27.12 14.05 9.37
CA ARG A 162 27.16 12.58 9.50
C ARG A 162 27.49 11.87 8.18
N MET A 163 27.30 12.55 7.04
CA MET A 163 27.63 12.02 5.72
C MET A 163 29.09 12.24 5.30
N ALA A 164 29.80 13.18 5.95
CA ALA A 164 31.18 13.54 5.64
C ALA A 164 32.16 12.55 6.30
#